data_204ea85dbef63cddabad177b6dc74b37
#
_entry.id   204ea85dbef63cddabad177b6dc74b37
#
_cell.length_a   1.000
_cell.length_b   1.000
_cell.length_c   1.000
_cell.angle_alpha   90.00
_cell.angle_beta   90.00
_cell.angle_gamma   90.00
#
_symmetry.space_group_name_H-M   'P 1'
#
loop_
_entity.id
_entity.type
_entity.pdbx_description
1 polymer ?
#
loop_
_entity_poly.entity_id
_entity_poly.type
_entity_poly.pdbx_seq_one_letter_code
_entity_poly.pdbx_strand_id
1 'polypeptide(L)'
;MEDIKLLDYDIPAKTQVLINAWAIGRDPLLWDHPEKYMPERFLSSDIDVKGLNFELIPFGAGRRGCPGIPFAIMVNELALANLVYKFNFALPKGIKGQDLDMTECNGLAVRRQSPLLVVATPSPWSS
;
A
#
# COMPACT_ATOMS: atom_id res chain seq x y z
N MET A 1 -2.79 -15.68 -27.95
CA MET A 1 -3.38 -14.36 -27.63
C MET A 1 -4.34 -14.05 -28.75
N GLU A 2 -5.55 -13.74 -28.41
CA GLU A 2 -6.66 -13.50 -29.32
C GLU A 2 -7.10 -12.05 -29.19
N ASP A 3 -7.81 -11.53 -30.20
CA ASP A 3 -8.50 -10.25 -30.08
C ASP A 3 -9.57 -10.35 -29.02
N ILE A 4 -9.69 -9.34 -28.19
CA ILE A 4 -10.71 -9.30 -27.14
C ILE A 4 -11.52 -8.01 -27.22
N LYS A 5 -12.78 -8.10 -26.83
CA LYS A 5 -13.63 -6.95 -26.65
C LYS A 5 -13.81 -6.68 -25.16
N LEU A 6 -13.50 -5.47 -24.73
CA LEU A 6 -13.69 -5.01 -23.36
C LEU A 6 -14.62 -3.79 -23.39
N LEU A 7 -15.82 -3.96 -22.86
CA LEU A 7 -16.90 -2.99 -23.04
C LEU A 7 -17.10 -2.66 -24.53
N ASP A 8 -16.93 -1.41 -24.93
CA ASP A 8 -17.08 -0.95 -26.31
C ASP A 8 -15.75 -0.85 -27.07
N TYR A 9 -14.64 -1.32 -26.46
CA TYR A 9 -13.31 -1.25 -27.05
C TYR A 9 -12.87 -2.61 -27.61
N ASP A 10 -12.45 -2.60 -28.88
CA ASP A 10 -11.78 -3.75 -29.49
C ASP A 10 -10.28 -3.66 -29.21
N ILE A 11 -9.73 -4.67 -28.54
CA ILE A 11 -8.32 -4.77 -28.17
C ILE A 11 -7.68 -5.87 -29.02
N PRO A 12 -6.88 -5.51 -30.04
CA PRO A 12 -6.21 -6.48 -30.89
C PRO A 12 -5.27 -7.40 -30.12
N ALA A 13 -5.08 -8.61 -30.61
CA ALA A 13 -4.07 -9.52 -30.08
C ALA A 13 -2.68 -8.84 -30.01
N LYS A 14 -1.90 -9.17 -29.00
CA LYS A 14 -0.58 -8.61 -28.71
C LYS A 14 -0.55 -7.13 -28.28
N THR A 15 -1.69 -6.48 -28.10
CA THR A 15 -1.74 -5.14 -27.51
C THR A 15 -1.15 -5.18 -26.10
N GLN A 16 -0.24 -4.25 -25.81
CA GLN A 16 0.27 -4.03 -24.45
C GLN A 16 -0.78 -3.25 -23.65
N VAL A 17 -1.24 -3.83 -22.56
CA VAL A 17 -2.23 -3.22 -21.66
C VAL A 17 -1.55 -2.85 -20.34
N LEU A 18 -1.69 -1.60 -19.94
CA LEU A 18 -1.20 -1.08 -18.65
C LEU A 18 -2.38 -0.78 -17.74
N ILE A 19 -2.36 -1.33 -16.53
CA ILE A 19 -3.36 -1.07 -15.50
C ILE A 19 -2.76 -0.09 -14.50
N ASN A 20 -3.39 1.08 -14.35
CA ASN A 20 -2.94 2.11 -13.42
C ASN A 20 -3.44 1.81 -12.00
N ALA A 21 -2.78 0.89 -11.30
CA ALA A 21 -3.11 0.51 -9.93
C ALA A 21 -2.98 1.69 -8.94
N TRP A 22 -2.09 2.64 -9.22
CA TRP A 22 -1.93 3.86 -8.42
C TRP A 22 -3.20 4.73 -8.47
N ALA A 23 -3.76 4.94 -9.67
CA ALA A 23 -4.99 5.72 -9.84
C ALA A 23 -6.21 4.99 -9.25
N ILE A 24 -6.28 3.66 -9.41
CA ILE A 24 -7.38 2.86 -8.82
C ILE A 24 -7.41 3.03 -7.30
N GLY A 25 -6.26 2.93 -6.64
CA GLY A 25 -6.17 3.11 -5.18
C GLY A 25 -6.42 4.54 -4.69
N ARG A 26 -6.64 5.50 -5.61
CA ARG A 26 -6.93 6.92 -5.33
C ARG A 26 -8.20 7.43 -5.98
N ASP A 27 -9.00 6.54 -6.54
CA ASP A 27 -10.26 6.92 -7.18
C ASP A 27 -11.26 7.45 -6.14
N PRO A 28 -11.68 8.72 -6.23
CA PRO A 28 -12.62 9.29 -5.28
C PRO A 28 -14.03 8.69 -5.35
N LEU A 29 -14.35 7.92 -6.40
CA LEU A 29 -15.59 7.15 -6.50
C LEU A 29 -15.56 5.89 -5.62
N LEU A 30 -14.36 5.40 -5.29
CA LEU A 30 -14.15 4.18 -4.51
C LEU A 30 -13.66 4.47 -3.09
N TRP A 31 -12.94 5.58 -2.90
CA TRP A 31 -12.24 5.89 -1.66
C TRP A 31 -12.62 7.25 -1.09
N ASP A 32 -13.08 7.26 0.15
CA ASP A 32 -13.26 8.51 0.89
C ASP A 32 -11.88 9.10 1.28
N HIS A 33 -11.67 10.38 0.99
CA HIS A 33 -10.40 11.06 1.20
C HIS A 33 -9.18 10.27 0.68
N PRO A 34 -9.12 9.94 -0.65
CA PRO A 34 -8.14 9.01 -1.20
C PRO A 34 -6.68 9.44 -0.99
N GLU A 35 -6.39 10.74 -0.90
CA GLU A 35 -5.05 11.28 -0.68
C GLU A 35 -4.61 11.30 0.80
N LYS A 36 -5.53 10.99 1.72
CA LYS A 36 -5.19 10.94 3.14
C LYS A 36 -4.66 9.57 3.54
N TYR A 37 -3.53 9.56 4.25
CA TYR A 37 -3.08 8.38 4.96
C TYR A 37 -4.01 8.12 6.14
N MET A 38 -4.89 7.14 5.99
CA MET A 38 -5.94 6.80 6.96
C MET A 38 -6.06 5.27 7.07
N PRO A 39 -5.21 4.62 7.89
CA PRO A 39 -5.25 3.16 8.08
C PRO A 39 -6.60 2.68 8.61
N GLU A 40 -7.29 3.51 9.37
CA GLU A 40 -8.59 3.23 9.98
C GLU A 40 -9.66 2.86 8.97
N ARG A 41 -9.51 3.25 7.69
CA ARG A 41 -10.45 2.88 6.62
C ARG A 41 -10.59 1.37 6.42
N PHE A 42 -9.61 0.60 6.88
CA PHE A 42 -9.59 -0.85 6.76
C PHE A 42 -10.12 -1.58 8.01
N LEU A 43 -10.39 -0.89 9.13
CA LEU A 43 -10.83 -1.53 10.39
C LEU A 43 -12.20 -2.22 10.28
N SER A 44 -13.05 -1.75 9.38
CA SER A 44 -14.40 -2.29 9.17
C SER A 44 -14.65 -2.62 7.69
N SER A 45 -13.58 -2.95 6.96
CA SER A 45 -13.62 -3.24 5.53
C SER A 45 -13.12 -4.66 5.28
N ASP A 46 -13.79 -5.35 4.37
CA ASP A 46 -13.35 -6.66 3.87
C ASP A 46 -12.32 -6.53 2.73
N ILE A 47 -11.95 -5.30 2.36
CA ILE A 47 -10.97 -5.05 1.30
C ILE A 47 -9.57 -5.41 1.80
N ASP A 48 -8.90 -6.29 1.07
CA ASP A 48 -7.52 -6.71 1.34
C ASP A 48 -6.61 -6.54 0.11
N VAL A 49 -5.34 -6.81 0.30
CA VAL A 49 -4.30 -6.68 -0.75
C VAL A 49 -4.06 -7.96 -1.55
N LYS A 50 -4.87 -9.00 -1.37
CA LYS A 50 -4.65 -10.33 -2.00
C LYS A 50 -5.08 -10.39 -3.47
N GLY A 51 -5.62 -9.29 -4.00
CA GLY A 51 -5.99 -9.16 -5.41
C GLY A 51 -7.37 -9.71 -5.77
N LEU A 52 -8.24 -9.88 -4.77
CA LEU A 52 -9.66 -10.21 -4.97
C LEU A 52 -10.54 -8.95 -4.96
N ASN A 53 -10.07 -7.88 -4.35
CA ASN A 53 -10.70 -6.57 -4.32
C ASN A 53 -10.05 -5.68 -5.36
N PHE A 54 -10.71 -5.47 -6.49
CA PHE A 54 -10.13 -4.72 -7.61
C PHE A 54 -9.94 -3.23 -7.32
N GLU A 55 -10.54 -2.72 -6.25
CA GLU A 55 -10.33 -1.37 -5.71
C GLU A 55 -8.93 -1.18 -5.13
N LEU A 56 -8.27 -2.29 -4.74
CA LEU A 56 -6.95 -2.28 -4.11
C LEU A 56 -6.08 -3.43 -4.62
N ILE A 57 -5.30 -3.17 -5.65
CA ILE A 57 -4.43 -4.17 -6.30
C ILE A 57 -2.95 -3.77 -6.33
N PRO A 58 -2.34 -3.42 -5.19
CA PRO A 58 -0.94 -2.95 -5.15
C PRO A 58 0.06 -4.00 -5.64
N PHE A 59 -0.32 -5.25 -5.62
CA PHE A 59 0.48 -6.41 -6.06
C PHE A 59 -0.07 -7.08 -7.31
N GLY A 60 -0.98 -6.41 -8.02
CA GLY A 60 -1.72 -7.00 -9.13
C GLY A 60 -2.80 -7.98 -8.68
N ALA A 61 -3.41 -8.64 -9.65
CA ALA A 61 -4.51 -9.59 -9.43
C ALA A 61 -4.45 -10.76 -10.41
N GLY A 62 -5.25 -11.80 -10.14
CA GLY A 62 -5.41 -12.96 -10.99
C GLY A 62 -4.15 -13.82 -11.12
N ARG A 63 -4.03 -14.55 -12.24
CA ARG A 63 -2.97 -15.55 -12.48
C ARG A 63 -1.55 -14.99 -12.53
N ARG A 64 -1.38 -13.69 -12.63
CA ARG A 64 -0.10 -12.96 -12.68
C ARG A 64 0.10 -12.03 -11.49
N GLY A 65 -0.76 -12.13 -10.47
CA GLY A 65 -0.54 -11.44 -9.19
C GLY A 65 0.80 -11.84 -8.56
N CYS A 66 1.32 -10.99 -7.70
CA CYS A 66 2.60 -11.22 -7.03
C CYS A 66 2.56 -12.49 -6.15
N PRO A 67 3.43 -13.48 -6.36
CA PRO A 67 3.44 -14.70 -5.57
C PRO A 67 4.04 -14.50 -4.17
N GLY A 68 4.72 -13.37 -3.93
CA GLY A 68 5.40 -13.07 -2.67
C GLY A 68 4.51 -12.47 -1.58
N ILE A 69 3.23 -12.19 -1.85
CA ILE A 69 2.32 -11.53 -0.90
C ILE A 69 2.28 -12.25 0.46
N PRO A 70 1.98 -13.57 0.55
CA PRO A 70 1.87 -14.23 1.85
C PRO A 70 3.17 -14.16 2.65
N PHE A 71 4.30 -14.35 1.99
CA PHE A 71 5.62 -14.24 2.64
C PHE A 71 5.89 -12.83 3.16
N ALA A 72 5.63 -11.81 2.34
CA ALA A 72 5.85 -10.41 2.70
C ALA A 72 4.95 -9.99 3.88
N ILE A 73 3.68 -10.40 3.89
CA ILE A 73 2.76 -10.12 4.99
C ILE A 73 3.30 -10.71 6.30
N MET A 74 3.63 -11.99 6.32
CA MET A 74 4.14 -12.66 7.53
C MET A 74 5.43 -12.02 8.07
N VAL A 75 6.37 -11.68 7.18
CA VAL A 75 7.62 -11.03 7.59
C VAL A 75 7.36 -9.63 8.16
N ASN A 76 6.49 -8.85 7.50
CA ASN A 76 6.17 -7.50 7.94
C ASN A 76 5.40 -7.51 9.27
N GLU A 77 4.44 -8.41 9.44
CA GLU A 77 3.72 -8.57 10.71
C GLU A 77 4.67 -8.94 11.85
N LEU A 78 5.55 -9.91 11.64
CA LEU A 78 6.53 -10.31 12.64
C LEU A 78 7.50 -9.18 12.99
N ALA A 79 8.02 -8.49 11.99
CA ALA A 79 8.92 -7.37 12.20
C ALA A 79 8.23 -6.22 12.94
N LEU A 80 7.02 -5.84 12.50
CA LEU A 80 6.27 -4.77 13.13
C LEU A 80 5.87 -5.13 14.57
N ALA A 81 5.40 -6.35 14.81
CA ALA A 81 5.06 -6.83 16.15
C ALA A 81 6.26 -6.72 17.10
N ASN A 82 7.45 -7.15 16.66
CA ASN A 82 8.66 -7.04 17.47
C ASN A 82 9.05 -5.57 17.72
N LEU A 83 8.91 -4.71 16.73
CA LEU A 83 9.25 -3.29 16.87
C LEU A 83 8.31 -2.61 17.88
N VAL A 84 6.98 -2.77 17.73
CA VAL A 84 6.00 -2.11 18.60
C VAL A 84 5.95 -2.72 20.01
N TYR A 85 6.33 -4.00 20.15
CA TYR A 85 6.45 -4.64 21.46
C TYR A 85 7.66 -4.08 22.24
N LYS A 86 8.80 -3.92 21.55
CA LYS A 86 10.05 -3.53 22.20
C LYS A 86 10.23 -2.03 22.36
N PHE A 87 9.59 -1.22 21.52
CA PHE A 87 9.84 0.21 21.45
C PHE A 87 8.56 1.03 21.34
N ASN A 88 8.58 2.18 22.00
CA ASN A 88 7.69 3.29 21.71
C ASN A 88 8.37 4.21 20.70
N PHE A 89 7.64 4.69 19.71
CA PHE A 89 8.16 5.56 18.67
C PHE A 89 7.56 6.96 18.79
N ALA A 90 8.40 7.95 18.64
CA ALA A 90 8.00 9.35 18.56
C ALA A 90 8.72 10.04 17.39
N LEU A 91 8.13 11.09 16.88
CA LEU A 91 8.82 11.96 15.94
C LEU A 91 9.91 12.77 16.66
N PRO A 92 11.00 13.15 15.98
CA PRO A 92 12.01 14.04 16.53
C PRO A 92 11.38 15.33 17.05
N LYS A 93 12.00 15.92 18.09
CA LYS A 93 11.49 17.12 18.76
C LYS A 93 11.22 18.25 17.75
N GLY A 94 10.01 18.79 17.79
CA GLY A 94 9.57 19.90 16.94
C GLY A 94 8.87 19.48 15.66
N ILE A 95 8.83 18.17 15.31
CA ILE A 95 8.11 17.67 14.15
C ILE A 95 6.75 17.14 14.60
N LYS A 96 5.68 17.57 13.93
CA LYS A 96 4.32 17.03 14.12
C LYS A 96 3.98 16.09 12.96
N GLY A 97 3.10 15.11 13.21
CA GLY A 97 2.70 14.14 12.19
C GLY A 97 2.14 14.78 10.91
N GLN A 98 1.41 15.86 11.06
CA GLN A 98 0.85 16.65 9.94
C GLN A 98 1.90 17.38 9.08
N ASP A 99 3.10 17.58 9.63
CA ASP A 99 4.20 18.30 8.96
C ASP A 99 5.16 17.34 8.24
N LEU A 100 4.85 16.02 8.26
CA LEU A 100 5.65 15.04 7.56
C LEU A 100 5.54 15.22 6.05
N ASP A 101 6.69 15.32 5.40
CA ASP A 101 6.77 15.30 3.94
C ASP A 101 6.36 13.93 3.40
N MET A 102 5.22 13.86 2.75
CA MET A 102 4.67 12.66 2.14
C MET A 102 4.93 12.59 0.63
N THR A 103 5.84 13.43 0.11
CA THR A 103 6.23 13.41 -1.31
C THR A 103 6.66 12.02 -1.74
N GLU A 104 6.09 11.56 -2.84
CA GLU A 104 6.36 10.24 -3.41
C GLU A 104 7.62 10.28 -4.29
N CYS A 105 8.39 9.21 -4.23
CA CYS A 105 9.49 8.94 -5.14
C CYS A 105 9.04 7.89 -6.14
N ASN A 106 9.05 8.24 -7.43
CA ASN A 106 8.68 7.34 -8.50
C ASN A 106 9.73 6.23 -8.68
N GLY A 107 9.24 5.02 -8.94
CA GLY A 107 10.05 3.83 -9.16
C GLY A 107 9.18 2.61 -9.45
N LEU A 108 9.80 1.44 -9.48
CA LEU A 108 9.06 0.17 -9.58
C LEU A 108 8.07 -0.01 -8.43
N ALA A 109 8.45 0.47 -7.24
CA ALA A 109 7.58 0.62 -6.10
C ALA A 109 7.56 2.10 -5.67
N VAL A 110 6.38 2.65 -5.43
CA VAL A 110 6.22 4.01 -4.92
C VAL A 110 6.57 4.01 -3.43
N ARG A 111 7.43 4.93 -3.02
CA ARG A 111 7.86 5.12 -1.63
C ARG A 111 7.95 6.59 -1.30
N ARG A 112 8.01 6.92 -0.02
CA ARG A 112 8.32 8.29 0.38
C ARG A 112 9.69 8.69 -0.15
N GLN A 113 9.80 9.92 -0.63
CA GLN A 113 11.07 10.49 -1.09
C GLN A 113 12.05 10.64 0.08
N SER A 114 11.57 11.17 1.20
CA SER A 114 12.36 11.34 2.42
C SER A 114 12.15 10.18 3.40
N PRO A 115 13.20 9.63 4.03
CA PRO A 115 13.07 8.61 5.06
C PRO A 115 12.22 9.08 6.24
N LEU A 116 11.46 8.16 6.84
CA LEU A 116 10.78 8.42 8.11
C LEU A 116 11.79 8.26 9.25
N LEU A 117 12.16 9.38 9.86
CA LEU A 117 13.02 9.38 11.05
C LEU A 117 12.15 9.37 12.30
N VAL A 118 12.46 8.47 13.22
CA VAL A 118 11.76 8.33 14.49
C VAL A 118 12.75 8.16 15.64
N VAL A 119 12.34 8.58 16.82
CA VAL A 119 13.05 8.32 18.06
C VAL A 119 12.42 7.10 18.73
N ALA A 120 13.19 6.04 18.89
CA ALA A 120 12.75 4.82 19.56
C ALA A 120 13.17 4.87 21.03
N THR A 121 12.25 4.60 21.94
CA THR A 121 12.50 4.44 23.38
C THR A 121 12.04 3.05 23.80
N PRO A 122 12.75 2.35 24.72
CA PRO A 122 12.32 1.03 25.18
C PRO A 122 10.88 1.06 25.72
N SER A 123 10.10 0.06 25.32
CA SER A 123 8.76 -0.14 25.88
C SER A 123 8.85 -0.69 27.30
N PRO A 124 7.97 -0.28 28.24
CA PRO A 124 7.93 -0.83 29.60
C PRO A 124 7.65 -2.34 29.62
N TRP A 125 7.17 -2.89 28.52
CA TRP A 125 6.86 -4.33 28.37
C TRP A 125 8.03 -5.16 27.81
N SER A 126 9.17 -4.54 27.51
CA SER A 126 10.33 -5.18 26.85
C SER A 126 11.35 -5.78 27.81
N SER A 127 11.00 -5.97 29.09
CA SER A 127 11.86 -6.61 30.11
C SER A 127 11.76 -8.13 30.05
#